data_6327ef37e636ffac1d7f1c4192fc1c11
#
_entry.id   6327ef37e636ffac1d7f1c4192fc1c11
#
_cell.length_a   1.000
_cell.length_b   1.000
_cell.length_c   1.000
_cell.angle_alpha   90.00
_cell.angle_beta   90.00
_cell.angle_gamma   90.00
#
_symmetry.space_group_name_H-M   'P 1'
#
loop_
_entity.id
_entity.type
_entity.pdbx_description
1 polymer ?
#
loop_
_entity_poly.entity_id
_entity_poly.type
_entity_poly.pdbx_seq_one_letter_code
_entity_poly.pdbx_strand_id
1 'polypeptide(L)'
;MQEVYESKEYVRSRTSYILQASFEYCTSVLVADVFLAKLLTEIGMSDATIGIISSLISVSFLFQLAALRFAQCIRNIKKTVILFDTVSQLFFIAIYFVPFLGLSLIQKTVFVCSCLLIAYLLKYMTSTVFFKWANGFVMPSRRGAFSANKEIVSLIVGMILTFAVGNLVDCLEFQGKLKTSFVIIAMIMLGSFGFFTCSGV
;
A
#
# COMPACT_ATOMS: atom_id res chain seq x y z
N MET A 1 26.24 -18.84 -15.44
CA MET A 1 25.08 -17.94 -15.23
C MET A 1 24.13 -18.44 -14.12
N GLN A 2 23.82 -19.73 -14.03
CA GLN A 2 22.97 -20.27 -12.94
C GLN A 2 23.53 -20.01 -11.54
N GLU A 3 24.81 -20.24 -11.33
CA GLU A 3 25.50 -20.07 -10.03
C GLU A 3 25.38 -18.64 -9.47
N VAL A 4 25.36 -17.61 -10.33
CA VAL A 4 25.22 -16.21 -9.91
C VAL A 4 23.85 -15.98 -9.26
N TYR A 5 22.77 -16.53 -9.82
CA TYR A 5 21.42 -16.39 -9.28
C TYR A 5 21.15 -17.22 -8.01
N GLU A 6 22.02 -18.17 -7.67
CA GLU A 6 21.97 -18.99 -6.46
C GLU A 6 22.85 -18.41 -5.33
N SER A 7 23.56 -17.31 -5.57
CA SER A 7 24.35 -16.65 -4.53
C SER A 7 23.47 -16.19 -3.37
N LYS A 8 24.03 -16.16 -2.15
CA LYS A 8 23.33 -15.75 -0.93
C LYS A 8 22.69 -14.34 -1.04
N GLU A 9 23.31 -13.45 -1.80
CA GLU A 9 22.83 -12.09 -2.02
C GLU A 9 21.51 -12.07 -2.83
N TYR A 10 21.44 -12.86 -3.91
CA TYR A 10 20.21 -12.95 -4.72
C TYR A 10 19.07 -13.65 -3.99
N VAL A 11 19.37 -14.65 -3.16
CA VAL A 11 18.38 -15.32 -2.32
C VAL A 11 17.82 -14.33 -1.28
N ARG A 12 18.70 -13.56 -0.63
CA ARG A 12 18.31 -12.53 0.34
C ARG A 12 17.43 -11.45 -0.32
N SER A 13 17.81 -10.98 -1.49
CA SER A 13 17.05 -9.97 -2.25
C SER A 13 15.66 -10.48 -2.61
N ARG A 14 15.52 -11.73 -3.03
CA ARG A 14 14.21 -12.34 -3.34
C ARG A 14 13.32 -12.46 -2.11
N THR A 15 13.87 -12.88 -0.97
CA THR A 15 13.11 -12.99 0.28
C THR A 15 12.67 -11.62 0.77
N SER A 16 13.56 -10.65 0.77
CA SER A 16 13.23 -9.26 1.14
C SER A 16 12.15 -8.67 0.23
N TYR A 17 12.21 -8.96 -1.07
CA TYR A 17 11.19 -8.53 -2.04
C TYR A 17 9.81 -9.13 -1.74
N ILE A 18 9.73 -10.42 -1.43
CA ILE A 18 8.46 -11.09 -1.09
C ILE A 18 7.87 -10.49 0.19
N LEU A 19 8.70 -10.29 1.22
CA LEU A 19 8.27 -9.68 2.48
C LEU A 19 7.75 -8.25 2.26
N GLN A 20 8.48 -7.45 1.50
CA GLN A 20 8.04 -6.10 1.14
C GLN A 20 6.71 -6.13 0.39
N ALA A 21 6.57 -6.97 -0.64
CA ALA A 21 5.33 -7.09 -1.39
C ALA A 21 4.15 -7.50 -0.50
N SER A 22 4.39 -8.35 0.51
CA SER A 22 3.37 -8.74 1.48
C SER A 22 2.93 -7.57 2.38
N PHE A 23 3.87 -6.76 2.88
CA PHE A 23 3.54 -5.56 3.64
C PHE A 23 2.83 -4.49 2.79
N GLU A 24 3.25 -4.35 1.54
CA GLU A 24 2.62 -3.46 0.58
C GLU A 24 1.17 -3.88 0.29
N TYR A 25 0.92 -5.18 0.15
CA TYR A 25 -0.42 -5.73 0.01
C TYR A 25 -1.26 -5.50 1.27
N CYS A 26 -0.69 -5.68 2.46
CA CYS A 26 -1.36 -5.36 3.74
C CYS A 26 -1.82 -3.90 3.78
N THR A 27 -0.95 -2.96 3.41
CA THR A 27 -1.32 -1.54 3.33
C THR A 27 -2.44 -1.31 2.32
N SER A 28 -2.38 -1.95 1.14
CA SER A 28 -3.40 -1.77 0.10
C SER A 28 -4.77 -2.26 0.57
N VAL A 29 -4.85 -3.37 1.30
CA VAL A 29 -6.08 -3.89 1.88
C VAL A 29 -6.66 -2.93 2.94
N LEU A 30 -5.81 -2.36 3.78
CA LEU A 30 -6.24 -1.44 4.83
C LEU A 30 -6.77 -0.10 4.25
N VAL A 31 -6.28 0.34 3.10
CA VAL A 31 -6.65 1.63 2.48
C VAL A 31 -7.68 1.48 1.36
N ALA A 32 -8.14 0.26 1.10
CA ALA A 32 -9.15 -0.02 0.08
C ALA A 32 -10.42 -0.62 0.69
N ASP A 33 -11.44 -0.72 -0.13
CA ASP A 33 -12.67 -1.46 0.12
C ASP A 33 -13.31 -1.21 1.51
N VAL A 34 -13.44 -2.27 2.32
CA VAL A 34 -14.23 -2.28 3.55
C VAL A 34 -13.68 -1.33 4.62
N PHE A 35 -12.37 -1.31 4.83
CA PHE A 35 -11.76 -0.47 5.88
C PHE A 35 -11.86 1.01 5.53
N LEU A 36 -11.62 1.36 4.26
CA LEU A 36 -11.78 2.73 3.78
C LEU A 36 -13.25 3.15 3.86
N ALA A 37 -14.19 2.32 3.40
CA ALA A 37 -15.61 2.60 3.48
C ALA A 37 -16.06 2.85 4.92
N LYS A 38 -15.66 2.01 5.87
CA LYS A 38 -15.97 2.16 7.29
C LYS A 38 -15.42 3.46 7.89
N LEU A 39 -14.19 3.84 7.52
CA LEU A 39 -13.59 5.11 7.89
C LEU A 39 -14.39 6.30 7.34
N LEU A 40 -14.77 6.27 6.06
CA LEU A 40 -15.51 7.35 5.41
C LEU A 40 -16.94 7.50 5.97
N THR A 41 -17.58 6.39 6.30
CA THR A 41 -18.89 6.37 7.00
C THR A 41 -18.79 7.02 8.38
N GLU A 42 -17.75 6.72 9.16
CA GLU A 42 -17.52 7.36 10.48
C GLU A 42 -17.26 8.86 10.37
N ILE A 43 -16.67 9.32 9.26
CA ILE A 43 -16.49 10.76 8.97
C ILE A 43 -17.84 11.42 8.67
N GLY A 44 -18.88 10.66 8.34
CA GLY A 44 -20.23 11.14 8.01
C GLY A 44 -20.45 11.35 6.51
N MET A 45 -19.67 10.67 5.65
CA MET A 45 -19.87 10.73 4.20
C MET A 45 -21.04 9.85 3.77
N SER A 46 -21.77 10.26 2.73
CA SER A 46 -22.83 9.46 2.13
C SER A 46 -22.26 8.32 1.29
N ASP A 47 -23.02 7.23 1.12
CA ASP A 47 -22.63 6.08 0.31
C ASP A 47 -22.30 6.46 -1.13
N ALA A 48 -23.01 7.44 -1.70
CA ALA A 48 -22.71 7.99 -3.03
C ALA A 48 -21.31 8.63 -3.08
N THR A 49 -20.93 9.39 -2.05
CA THR A 49 -19.60 10.01 -1.95
C THR A 49 -18.52 8.94 -1.79
N ILE A 50 -18.78 7.91 -0.98
CA ILE A 50 -17.87 6.77 -0.80
C ILE A 50 -17.66 6.05 -2.13
N GLY A 51 -18.72 5.81 -2.90
CA GLY A 51 -18.63 5.21 -4.23
C GLY A 51 -17.78 6.04 -5.21
N ILE A 52 -17.94 7.36 -5.20
CA ILE A 52 -17.13 8.28 -6.03
C ILE A 52 -15.65 8.20 -5.62
N ILE A 53 -15.35 8.20 -4.31
CA ILE A 53 -13.97 8.11 -3.80
C ILE A 53 -13.34 6.77 -4.21
N SER A 54 -14.07 5.67 -4.10
CA SER A 54 -13.61 4.35 -4.55
C SER A 54 -13.34 4.32 -6.06
N SER A 55 -14.14 5.02 -6.85
CA SER A 55 -13.92 5.16 -8.30
C SER A 55 -12.64 5.96 -8.62
N LEU A 56 -12.26 6.94 -7.81
CA LEU A 56 -11.01 7.68 -7.99
C LEU A 56 -9.78 6.77 -7.89
N ILE A 57 -9.83 5.74 -7.05
CA ILE A 57 -8.75 4.74 -6.94
C ILE A 57 -8.57 4.03 -8.28
N SER A 58 -9.67 3.61 -8.91
CA SER A 58 -9.64 2.95 -10.22
C SER A 58 -9.14 3.88 -11.32
N VAL A 59 -9.51 5.16 -11.30
CA VAL A 59 -9.01 6.17 -12.24
C VAL A 59 -7.51 6.39 -12.05
N SER A 60 -7.03 6.38 -10.81
CA SER A 60 -5.60 6.53 -10.52
C SER A 60 -4.74 5.43 -11.16
N PHE A 61 -5.30 4.24 -11.39
CA PHE A 61 -4.62 3.16 -12.09
C PHE A 61 -4.24 3.52 -13.54
N LEU A 62 -4.99 4.39 -14.21
CA LEU A 62 -4.66 4.86 -15.56
C LEU A 62 -3.31 5.60 -15.61
N PHE A 63 -2.92 6.25 -14.51
CA PHE A 63 -1.62 6.92 -14.42
C PHE A 63 -0.43 5.95 -14.46
N GLN A 64 -0.66 4.66 -14.27
CA GLN A 64 0.38 3.63 -14.44
C GLN A 64 0.94 3.62 -15.87
N LEU A 65 0.14 3.95 -16.87
CA LEU A 65 0.60 4.07 -18.25
C LEU A 65 1.61 5.23 -18.41
N ALA A 66 1.36 6.37 -17.75
CA ALA A 66 2.31 7.48 -17.73
C ALA A 66 3.60 7.11 -16.96
N ALA A 67 3.47 6.31 -15.91
CA ALA A 67 4.60 5.83 -15.11
C ALA A 67 5.59 4.97 -15.91
N LEU A 68 5.16 4.28 -16.96
CA LEU A 68 6.05 3.52 -17.85
C LEU A 68 7.11 4.42 -18.52
N ARG A 69 6.71 5.60 -18.98
CA ARG A 69 7.64 6.59 -19.57
C ARG A 69 8.56 7.17 -18.50
N PHE A 70 8.00 7.49 -17.34
CA PHE A 70 8.75 8.01 -16.20
C PHE A 70 9.81 7.01 -15.73
N ALA A 71 9.49 5.70 -15.65
CA ALA A 71 10.42 4.64 -15.25
C ALA A 71 11.64 4.49 -16.18
N GLN A 72 11.53 4.96 -17.43
CA GLN A 72 12.67 4.95 -18.39
C GLN A 72 13.65 6.08 -18.12
N CYS A 73 13.21 7.19 -17.54
CA CYS A 73 14.01 8.38 -17.27
C CYS A 73 14.71 8.36 -15.92
N ILE A 74 14.36 7.41 -15.02
CA ILE A 74 14.91 7.36 -13.67
C ILE A 74 16.34 6.83 -13.69
N ARG A 75 17.27 7.67 -13.19
CA ARG A 75 18.69 7.33 -13.06
C ARG A 75 19.00 6.50 -11.80
N ASN A 76 18.32 6.79 -10.68
CA ASN A 76 18.52 6.14 -9.38
C ASN A 76 17.24 5.44 -8.91
N ILE A 77 16.99 4.23 -9.43
CA ILE A 77 15.77 3.45 -9.18
C ILE A 77 15.50 3.31 -7.67
N LYS A 78 16.48 2.86 -6.89
CA LYS A 78 16.34 2.60 -5.45
C LYS A 78 15.87 3.83 -4.67
N LYS A 79 16.54 4.98 -4.84
CA LYS A 79 16.20 6.22 -4.13
C LYS A 79 14.80 6.72 -4.49
N THR A 80 14.43 6.65 -5.77
CA THR A 80 13.12 7.11 -6.24
C THR A 80 12.00 6.24 -5.71
N VAL A 81 12.17 4.91 -5.72
CA VAL A 81 11.19 3.96 -5.17
C VAL A 81 10.99 4.21 -3.68
N ILE A 82 12.07 4.30 -2.89
CA ILE A 82 11.97 4.54 -1.46
C ILE A 82 11.27 5.87 -1.17
N LEU A 83 11.64 6.94 -1.87
CA LEU A 83 11.04 8.27 -1.66
C LEU A 83 9.54 8.27 -1.97
N PHE A 84 9.15 7.75 -3.13
CA PHE A 84 7.75 7.76 -3.57
C PHE A 84 6.89 6.84 -2.71
N ASP A 85 7.40 5.67 -2.34
CA ASP A 85 6.69 4.76 -1.45
C ASP A 85 6.52 5.37 -0.05
N THR A 86 7.58 6.00 0.48
CA THR A 86 7.53 6.73 1.76
C THR A 86 6.44 7.81 1.76
N VAL A 87 6.44 8.65 0.74
CA VAL A 87 5.47 9.75 0.63
C VAL A 87 4.06 9.20 0.46
N SER A 88 3.87 8.17 -0.37
CA SER A 88 2.58 7.50 -0.54
C SER A 88 2.04 6.95 0.78
N GLN A 89 2.87 6.25 1.55
CA GLN A 89 2.51 5.70 2.85
C GLN A 89 2.10 6.79 3.85
N LEU A 90 2.82 7.91 3.89
CA LEU A 90 2.47 9.03 4.76
C LEU A 90 1.09 9.60 4.43
N PHE A 91 0.75 9.72 3.14
CA PHE A 91 -0.59 10.16 2.73
C PHE A 91 -1.67 9.14 3.11
N PHE A 92 -1.42 7.84 2.96
CA PHE A 92 -2.35 6.81 3.38
C PHE A 92 -2.58 6.84 4.90
N ILE A 93 -1.54 7.01 5.70
CA ILE A 93 -1.65 7.13 7.16
C ILE A 93 -2.41 8.39 7.54
N ALA A 94 -2.17 9.51 6.86
CA ALA A 94 -2.85 10.79 7.14
C ALA A 94 -4.37 10.68 7.04
N ILE A 95 -4.90 9.84 6.15
CA ILE A 95 -6.34 9.64 5.99
C ILE A 95 -6.98 9.09 7.27
N TYR A 96 -6.31 8.21 7.99
CA TYR A 96 -6.81 7.61 9.23
C TYR A 96 -6.89 8.59 10.40
N PHE A 97 -6.23 9.75 10.30
CA PHE A 97 -6.32 10.83 11.29
C PHE A 97 -7.45 11.85 10.99
N VAL A 98 -8.09 11.77 9.83
CA VAL A 98 -9.17 12.69 9.44
C VAL A 98 -10.35 12.73 10.42
N PRO A 99 -10.82 11.62 11.02
CA PRO A 99 -11.91 11.65 12.00
C PRO A 99 -11.61 12.52 13.23
N PHE A 100 -10.33 12.74 13.54
CA PHE A 100 -9.88 13.54 14.69
C PHE A 100 -9.75 15.03 14.37
N LEU A 101 -9.76 15.41 13.09
CA LEU A 101 -9.68 16.81 12.67
C LEU A 101 -11.02 17.50 12.82
N GLY A 102 -11.03 18.63 13.48
CA GLY A 102 -12.22 19.50 13.67
C GLY A 102 -12.65 20.25 12.39
N LEU A 103 -12.48 19.64 11.22
CA LEU A 103 -12.81 20.22 9.92
C LEU A 103 -14.29 20.01 9.55
N SER A 104 -14.83 20.86 8.68
CA SER A 104 -16.15 20.66 8.09
C SER A 104 -16.16 19.43 7.19
N LEU A 105 -17.33 18.82 6.95
CA LEU A 105 -17.47 17.62 6.13
C LEU A 105 -16.87 17.81 4.72
N ILE A 106 -17.13 18.96 4.11
CA ILE A 106 -16.58 19.29 2.77
C ILE A 106 -15.06 19.31 2.79
N GLN A 107 -14.46 19.96 3.80
CA GLN A 107 -13.00 20.01 3.93
C GLN A 107 -12.39 18.61 4.14
N LYS A 108 -13.03 17.78 4.97
CA LYS A 108 -12.62 16.37 5.17
C LYS A 108 -12.67 15.58 3.87
N THR A 109 -13.75 15.74 3.09
CA THR A 109 -13.91 15.07 1.79
C THR A 109 -12.81 15.47 0.81
N VAL A 110 -12.57 16.77 0.65
CA VAL A 110 -11.51 17.29 -0.23
C VAL A 110 -10.15 16.80 0.21
N PHE A 111 -9.87 16.83 1.52
CA PHE A 111 -8.60 16.33 2.06
C PHE A 111 -8.38 14.84 1.77
N VAL A 112 -9.39 14.00 2.04
CA VAL A 112 -9.31 12.55 1.77
C VAL A 112 -9.11 12.28 0.28
N CYS A 113 -9.90 12.92 -0.61
CA CYS A 113 -9.76 12.77 -2.05
C CYS A 113 -8.36 13.15 -2.53
N SER A 114 -7.83 14.27 -2.05
CA SER A 114 -6.49 14.75 -2.42
C SER A 114 -5.40 13.78 -1.94
N CYS A 115 -5.48 13.33 -0.68
CA CYS A 115 -4.53 12.36 -0.12
C CYS A 115 -4.57 11.03 -0.87
N LEU A 116 -5.75 10.48 -1.14
CA LEU A 116 -5.91 9.23 -1.89
C LEU A 116 -5.33 9.36 -3.29
N LEU A 117 -5.68 10.41 -4.01
CA LEU A 117 -5.24 10.61 -5.38
C LEU A 117 -3.71 10.72 -5.46
N ILE A 118 -3.08 11.51 -4.59
CA ILE A 118 -1.62 11.66 -4.54
C ILE A 118 -0.97 10.32 -4.15
N ALA A 119 -1.49 9.66 -3.12
CA ALA A 119 -0.93 8.40 -2.63
C ALA A 119 -0.98 7.30 -3.70
N TYR A 120 -2.12 7.09 -4.35
CA TYR A 120 -2.25 6.08 -5.39
C TYR A 120 -1.45 6.43 -6.65
N LEU A 121 -1.37 7.71 -7.03
CA LEU A 121 -0.53 8.13 -8.14
C LEU A 121 0.94 7.77 -7.89
N LEU A 122 1.49 8.12 -6.73
CA LEU A 122 2.84 7.76 -6.35
C LEU A 122 3.02 6.25 -6.28
N LYS A 123 2.04 5.53 -5.74
CA LYS A 123 2.05 4.07 -5.63
C LYS A 123 2.15 3.38 -6.99
N TYR A 124 1.33 3.78 -7.95
CA TYR A 124 1.37 3.22 -9.30
C TYR A 124 2.65 3.57 -10.05
N MET A 125 3.22 4.77 -9.81
CA MET A 125 4.54 5.12 -10.34
C MET A 125 5.63 4.21 -9.76
N THR A 126 5.62 3.97 -8.45
CA THR A 126 6.58 3.11 -7.75
C THR A 126 6.47 1.66 -8.21
N SER A 127 5.26 1.12 -8.30
CA SER A 127 5.00 -0.27 -8.72
C SER A 127 5.64 -0.59 -10.07
N THR A 128 5.51 0.31 -11.05
CA THR A 128 6.09 0.12 -12.39
C THR A 128 7.63 0.04 -12.36
N VAL A 129 8.26 0.91 -11.58
CA VAL A 129 9.72 0.96 -11.42
C VAL A 129 10.23 -0.27 -10.66
N PHE A 130 9.49 -0.67 -9.63
CA PHE A 130 9.78 -1.81 -8.78
C PHE A 130 9.74 -3.13 -9.54
N PHE A 131 8.78 -3.28 -10.45
CA PHE A 131 8.69 -4.45 -11.31
C PHE A 131 9.91 -4.59 -12.23
N LYS A 132 10.41 -3.47 -12.75
CA LYS A 132 11.65 -3.44 -13.56
C LYS A 132 12.86 -3.89 -12.75
N TRP A 133 12.96 -3.43 -11.51
CA TRP A 133 14.06 -3.81 -10.61
C TRP A 133 14.01 -5.28 -10.22
N ALA A 134 12.83 -5.83 -9.89
CA ALA A 134 12.62 -7.24 -9.57
C ALA A 134 13.08 -8.18 -10.68
N ASN A 135 12.90 -7.80 -11.93
CA ASN A 135 13.34 -8.57 -13.09
C ASN A 135 14.88 -8.68 -13.20
N GLY A 136 15.63 -7.86 -12.48
CA GLY A 136 17.10 -7.88 -12.48
C GLY A 136 17.71 -9.05 -11.67
N PHE A 137 17.03 -9.51 -10.60
CA PHE A 137 17.55 -10.56 -9.71
C PHE A 137 16.78 -11.89 -9.82
N VAL A 138 15.83 -12.01 -10.73
CA VAL A 138 15.08 -13.24 -10.99
C VAL A 138 15.42 -13.77 -12.38
N MET A 139 15.85 -15.05 -12.43
CA MET A 139 16.15 -15.72 -13.68
C MET A 139 14.92 -15.72 -14.61
N PRO A 140 15.07 -15.40 -15.91
CA PRO A 140 13.93 -15.30 -16.85
C PRO A 140 13.03 -16.53 -16.87
N SER A 141 13.60 -17.73 -16.80
CA SER A 141 12.87 -19.00 -16.79
C SER A 141 12.05 -19.26 -15.52
N ARG A 142 12.36 -18.56 -14.41
CA ARG A 142 11.69 -18.74 -13.10
C ARG A 142 10.84 -17.54 -12.69
N ARG A 143 10.71 -16.53 -13.52
CA ARG A 143 9.93 -15.31 -13.22
C ARG A 143 8.48 -15.60 -12.91
N GLY A 144 7.85 -16.49 -13.68
CA GLY A 144 6.44 -16.87 -13.44
C GLY A 144 6.24 -17.54 -12.09
N ALA A 145 7.08 -18.52 -11.75
CA ALA A 145 7.02 -19.20 -10.44
C ALA A 145 7.32 -18.25 -9.27
N PHE A 146 8.25 -17.32 -9.44
CA PHE A 146 8.58 -16.32 -8.44
C PHE A 146 7.41 -15.35 -8.21
N SER A 147 6.79 -14.85 -9.27
CA SER A 147 5.61 -13.98 -9.18
C SER A 147 4.44 -14.71 -8.52
N ALA A 148 4.18 -15.96 -8.89
CA ALA A 148 3.15 -16.77 -8.27
C ALA A 148 3.39 -16.95 -6.75
N ASN A 149 4.61 -17.29 -6.36
CA ASN A 149 4.97 -17.43 -4.94
C ASN A 149 4.81 -16.11 -4.17
N LYS A 150 5.24 -15.00 -4.75
CA LYS A 150 5.05 -13.66 -4.17
C LYS A 150 3.56 -13.38 -3.94
N GLU A 151 2.72 -13.61 -4.93
CA GLU A 151 1.27 -13.38 -4.81
C GLU A 151 0.63 -14.29 -3.76
N ILE A 152 0.98 -15.57 -3.74
CA ILE A 152 0.45 -16.53 -2.74
C ILE A 152 0.78 -16.06 -1.32
N VAL A 153 2.04 -15.72 -1.06
CA VAL A 153 2.48 -15.27 0.26
C VAL A 153 1.75 -13.96 0.64
N SER A 154 1.68 -12.99 -0.27
CA SER A 154 1.01 -11.71 -0.04
C SER A 154 -0.48 -11.90 0.26
N LEU A 155 -1.17 -12.77 -0.48
CA LEU A 155 -2.59 -13.09 -0.26
C LEU A 155 -2.82 -13.75 1.10
N ILE A 156 -2.00 -14.72 1.49
CA ILE A 156 -2.12 -15.39 2.80
C ILE A 156 -1.92 -14.39 3.94
N VAL A 157 -0.87 -13.57 3.86
CA VAL A 157 -0.58 -12.55 4.87
C VAL A 157 -1.70 -11.51 4.93
N GLY A 158 -2.19 -11.05 3.77
CA GLY A 158 -3.31 -10.12 3.68
C GLY A 158 -4.60 -10.67 4.25
N MET A 159 -4.92 -11.95 4.00
CA MET A 159 -6.10 -12.61 4.55
C MET A 159 -6.03 -12.71 6.07
N ILE A 160 -4.88 -13.09 6.63
CA ILE A 160 -4.66 -13.12 8.08
C ILE A 160 -4.83 -11.73 8.68
N LEU A 161 -4.24 -10.71 8.05
CA LEU A 161 -4.35 -9.33 8.50
C LEU A 161 -5.81 -8.84 8.46
N THR A 162 -6.51 -9.06 7.34
CA THR A 162 -7.91 -8.66 7.17
C THR A 162 -8.79 -9.26 8.26
N PHE A 163 -8.62 -10.54 8.56
CA PHE A 163 -9.34 -11.22 9.60
C PHE A 163 -9.01 -10.66 11.00
N ALA A 164 -7.73 -10.45 11.30
CA ALA A 164 -7.29 -9.93 12.59
C ALA A 164 -7.77 -8.49 12.81
N VAL A 165 -7.58 -7.62 11.81
CA VAL A 165 -7.99 -6.20 11.91
C VAL A 165 -9.50 -6.06 11.85
N GLY A 166 -10.21 -6.87 11.05
CA GLY A 166 -11.67 -6.91 11.01
C GLY A 166 -12.27 -7.20 12.38
N ASN A 167 -11.85 -8.29 13.02
CA ASN A 167 -12.29 -8.63 14.38
C ASN A 167 -11.97 -7.53 15.40
N LEU A 168 -10.80 -6.91 15.29
CA LEU A 168 -10.40 -5.80 16.16
C LEU A 168 -11.32 -4.59 15.98
N VAL A 169 -11.61 -4.24 14.74
CA VAL A 169 -12.49 -3.10 14.41
C VAL A 169 -13.91 -3.37 14.94
N ASP A 170 -14.46 -4.55 14.71
CA ASP A 170 -15.81 -4.93 15.17
C ASP A 170 -15.89 -4.95 16.71
N CYS A 171 -14.87 -5.47 17.38
CA CYS A 171 -14.80 -5.48 18.85
C CYS A 171 -14.75 -4.04 19.42
N LEU A 172 -13.95 -3.15 18.83
CA LEU A 172 -13.85 -1.76 19.27
C LEU A 172 -15.11 -0.94 18.90
N GLU A 173 -15.76 -1.23 17.80
CA GLU A 173 -17.05 -0.63 17.44
C GLU A 173 -18.13 -0.99 18.44
N PHE A 174 -18.23 -2.26 18.82
CA PHE A 174 -19.16 -2.72 19.86
C PHE A 174 -18.93 -2.01 21.20
N GLN A 175 -17.67 -1.63 21.51
CA GLN A 175 -17.33 -0.85 22.70
C GLN A 175 -17.51 0.66 22.52
N GLY A 176 -18.00 1.15 21.37
CA GLY A 176 -18.12 2.57 21.08
C GLY A 176 -16.76 3.29 20.89
N LYS A 177 -15.71 2.54 20.62
CA LYS A 177 -14.33 3.04 20.46
C LYS A 177 -13.81 2.93 19.04
N LEU A 178 -14.67 3.06 18.04
CA LEU A 178 -14.31 2.89 16.64
C LEU A 178 -13.15 3.79 16.20
N LYS A 179 -13.07 5.02 16.71
CA LYS A 179 -11.94 5.92 16.41
C LYS A 179 -10.59 5.36 16.86
N THR A 180 -10.55 4.60 17.95
CA THR A 180 -9.32 3.96 18.42
C THR A 180 -8.82 2.90 17.44
N SER A 181 -9.73 2.19 16.75
CA SER A 181 -9.32 1.21 15.74
C SER A 181 -8.56 1.86 14.58
N PHE A 182 -8.94 3.07 14.17
CA PHE A 182 -8.24 3.81 13.11
C PHE A 182 -6.82 4.19 13.50
N VAL A 183 -6.61 4.55 14.78
CA VAL A 183 -5.24 4.82 15.29
C VAL A 183 -4.41 3.54 15.26
N ILE A 184 -4.98 2.40 15.65
CA ILE A 184 -4.28 1.11 15.64
C ILE A 184 -3.93 0.72 14.20
N ILE A 185 -4.85 0.90 13.25
CA ILE A 185 -4.57 0.66 11.82
C ILE A 185 -3.43 1.55 11.34
N ALA A 186 -3.45 2.84 11.66
CA ALA A 186 -2.36 3.76 11.32
C ALA A 186 -1.01 3.32 11.91
N MET A 187 -0.99 2.81 13.14
CA MET A 187 0.21 2.27 13.78
C MET A 187 0.71 0.99 13.11
N ILE A 188 -0.18 0.09 12.67
CA ILE A 188 0.18 -1.11 11.90
C ILE A 188 0.84 -0.68 10.57
N MET A 189 0.28 0.31 9.89
CA MET A 189 0.84 0.86 8.65
C MET A 189 2.22 1.50 8.87
N LEU A 190 2.41 2.23 9.97
CA LEU A 190 3.72 2.78 10.35
C LEU A 190 4.75 1.68 10.64
N GLY A 191 4.34 0.60 11.31
CA GLY A 191 5.20 -0.55 11.59
C GLY A 191 5.68 -1.24 10.31
N SER A 192 4.79 -1.45 9.35
CA SER A 192 5.14 -2.03 8.04
C SER A 192 6.11 -1.15 7.26
N PHE A 193 5.96 0.17 7.33
CA PHE A 193 6.87 1.14 6.73
C PHE A 193 8.27 1.12 7.37
N GLY A 194 8.35 1.07 8.70
CA GLY A 194 9.64 0.99 9.42
C GLY A 194 10.45 -0.24 9.01
N PHE A 195 9.80 -1.37 8.78
CA PHE A 195 10.45 -2.59 8.29
C PHE A 195 11.04 -2.39 6.87
N PHE A 196 10.33 -1.71 5.99
CA PHE A 196 10.79 -1.41 4.64
C PHE A 196 12.08 -0.59 4.61
N THR A 197 12.15 0.47 5.40
CA THR A 197 13.33 1.34 5.46
C THR A 197 14.55 0.68 6.10
N CYS A 198 14.34 -0.22 7.07
CA CYS A 198 15.40 -0.94 7.77
C CYS A 198 15.93 -2.16 7.00
N SER A 199 15.13 -2.81 6.16
CA SER A 199 15.54 -4.02 5.44
C SER A 199 16.61 -3.79 4.35
N GLY A 200 16.91 -2.54 4.02
CA GLY A 200 18.04 -2.17 3.15
C GLY A 200 17.94 -2.71 1.71
N VAL A 201 16.72 -2.99 1.25
CA VAL A 201 16.47 -3.53 -0.11
C VAL A 201 16.85 -2.54 -1.20
#